data_f2d1e2d0a128ffb77a518d7d23213f89
#
_entry.id   f2d1e2d0a128ffb77a518d7d23213f89
#
_cell.length_a   1.000
_cell.length_b   1.000
_cell.length_c   1.000
_cell.angle_alpha   90.00
_cell.angle_beta   90.00
_cell.angle_gamma   90.00
#
_symmetry.space_group_name_H-M   'P 1'
#
loop_
_entity.id
_entity.type
_entity.pdbx_description
1 polymer ?
#
loop_
_entity_poly.entity_id
_entity_poly.type
_entity_poly.pdbx_seq_one_letter_code
_entity_poly.pdbx_strand_id
1 'polypeptide(L)'
;MKENIIIRLERENEYREVENLVRESFWNVYRPGCLEHYVLHKLRNDPAFVPELDFVMTLDGQLIGQNMFMKAVIAADDGRSIPIMTMGPICIAPELKRKQRHLIESSCIWRRKNFWDRFSKM
;
A
#
# COMPACT_ATOMS: atom_id res chain seq x y z
N MET A 1 -19.57 -7.93 -17.70
CA MET A 1 -19.49 -8.38 -16.30
C MET A 1 -18.90 -7.27 -15.43
N LYS A 2 -19.54 -6.99 -14.33
CA LYS A 2 -18.99 -6.04 -13.36
C LYS A 2 -17.82 -6.68 -12.64
N GLU A 3 -16.67 -6.01 -12.70
CA GLU A 3 -15.51 -6.43 -11.93
C GLU A 3 -15.77 -6.22 -10.43
N ASN A 4 -15.47 -7.23 -9.61
CA ASN A 4 -15.67 -7.17 -8.18
C ASN A 4 -14.38 -6.76 -7.49
N ILE A 5 -14.22 -5.45 -7.26
CA ILE A 5 -13.05 -4.89 -6.57
C ILE A 5 -13.36 -4.74 -5.09
N ILE A 6 -12.53 -5.35 -4.25
CA ILE A 6 -12.64 -5.28 -2.80
C ILE A 6 -11.36 -4.69 -2.24
N ILE A 7 -11.50 -3.74 -1.33
CA ILE A 7 -10.37 -3.16 -0.59
C ILE A 7 -10.56 -3.53 0.88
N ARG A 8 -9.56 -4.19 1.44
CA ARG A 8 -9.59 -4.69 2.81
C ARG A 8 -8.20 -4.69 3.43
N LEU A 9 -8.13 -4.97 4.71
CA LEU A 9 -6.83 -5.12 5.38
C LEU A 9 -6.12 -6.39 4.89
N GLU A 10 -4.79 -6.31 4.83
CA GLU A 10 -3.94 -7.45 4.53
C GLU A 10 -4.02 -8.47 5.68
N ARG A 11 -3.98 -9.75 5.34
CA ARG A 11 -3.91 -10.86 6.30
C ARG A 11 -2.49 -11.38 6.40
N GLU A 12 -2.09 -11.89 7.56
CA GLU A 12 -0.75 -12.41 7.76
C GLU A 12 -0.38 -13.51 6.77
N ASN A 13 -1.31 -14.38 6.42
CA ASN A 13 -1.06 -15.46 5.46
C ASN A 13 -0.86 -14.98 4.04
N GLU A 14 -1.05 -13.69 3.79
CA GLU A 14 -0.88 -13.08 2.47
C GLU A 14 0.43 -12.29 2.32
N TYR A 15 1.21 -12.14 3.37
CA TYR A 15 2.41 -11.30 3.36
C TYR A 15 3.36 -11.66 2.22
N ARG A 16 3.62 -12.93 2.01
CA ARG A 16 4.52 -13.39 0.96
C ARG A 16 3.95 -13.11 -0.43
N GLU A 17 2.66 -13.32 -0.62
CA GLU A 17 1.96 -13.04 -1.88
C GLU A 17 1.97 -11.55 -2.21
N VAL A 18 1.76 -10.70 -1.22
CA VAL A 18 1.83 -9.24 -1.37
C VAL A 18 3.25 -8.79 -1.68
N GLU A 19 4.26 -9.36 -1.00
CA GLU A 19 5.66 -9.06 -1.32
C GLU A 19 6.00 -9.43 -2.76
N ASN A 20 5.50 -10.55 -3.24
CA ASN A 20 5.69 -10.97 -4.62
C ASN A 20 5.00 -10.01 -5.60
N LEU A 21 3.81 -9.55 -5.27
CA LEU A 21 3.09 -8.53 -6.05
C LEU A 21 3.90 -7.24 -6.15
N VAL A 22 4.46 -6.77 -5.05
CA VAL A 22 5.32 -5.57 -5.02
C VAL A 22 6.56 -5.79 -5.88
N ARG A 23 7.20 -6.94 -5.76
CA ARG A 23 8.37 -7.27 -6.56
C ARG A 23 8.06 -7.21 -8.06
N GLU A 24 6.98 -7.84 -8.49
CA GLU A 24 6.58 -7.84 -9.90
C GLU A 24 6.24 -6.43 -10.40
N SER A 25 5.63 -5.62 -9.54
CA SER A 25 5.19 -4.26 -9.91
C SER A 25 6.35 -3.29 -10.08
N PHE A 26 7.42 -3.46 -9.30
CA PHE A 26 8.57 -2.54 -9.29
C PHE A 26 9.79 -3.08 -10.04
N TRP A 27 9.73 -4.32 -10.55
CA TRP A 27 10.87 -4.94 -11.22
C TRP A 27 11.29 -4.13 -12.44
N ASN A 28 12.56 -3.69 -12.48
CA ASN A 28 13.16 -2.90 -13.57
C ASN A 28 12.45 -1.57 -13.85
N VAL A 29 11.65 -1.03 -12.93
CA VAL A 29 10.95 0.25 -13.16
C VAL A 29 11.88 1.44 -12.95
N TYR A 30 12.56 1.50 -11.81
CA TYR A 30 13.45 2.62 -11.46
C TYR A 30 14.92 2.28 -11.58
N ARG A 31 15.27 1.00 -11.52
CA ARG A 31 16.62 0.47 -11.59
C ARG A 31 16.55 -1.01 -11.98
N PRO A 32 17.68 -1.64 -12.39
CA PRO A 32 17.66 -3.09 -12.62
C PRO A 32 17.23 -3.82 -11.33
N GLY A 33 16.24 -4.72 -11.46
CA GLY A 33 15.62 -5.37 -10.31
C GLY A 33 14.76 -4.42 -9.52
N CYS A 34 14.59 -4.69 -8.22
CA CYS A 34 13.92 -3.78 -7.30
C CYS A 34 14.23 -4.17 -5.85
N LEU A 35 14.00 -3.22 -4.92
CA LEU A 35 14.18 -3.43 -3.48
C LEU A 35 12.87 -3.21 -2.70
N GLU A 36 11.83 -2.75 -3.36
CA GLU A 36 10.58 -2.35 -2.70
C GLU A 36 9.95 -3.49 -1.91
N HIS A 37 9.99 -4.72 -2.44
CA HIS A 37 9.45 -5.89 -1.75
C HIS A 37 10.27 -6.24 -0.49
N TYR A 38 11.57 -6.01 -0.52
CA TYR A 38 12.45 -6.22 0.64
C TYR A 38 12.18 -5.15 1.71
N VAL A 39 12.02 -3.89 1.28
CA VAL A 39 11.66 -2.79 2.17
C VAL A 39 10.32 -3.08 2.86
N LEU A 40 9.33 -3.51 2.10
CA LEU A 40 8.01 -3.89 2.63
C LEU A 40 8.14 -4.97 3.70
N HIS A 41 8.92 -6.00 3.43
CA HIS A 41 9.17 -7.09 4.39
C HIS A 41 9.78 -6.56 5.70
N LYS A 42 10.75 -5.68 5.60
CA LYS A 42 11.40 -5.06 6.77
C LYS A 42 10.44 -4.16 7.55
N LEU A 43 9.64 -3.37 6.84
CA LEU A 43 8.75 -2.40 7.47
C LEU A 43 7.67 -3.06 8.33
N ARG A 44 7.23 -4.27 8.00
CA ARG A 44 6.22 -4.99 8.79
C ARG A 44 6.69 -5.30 10.21
N ASN A 45 7.99 -5.40 10.43
CA ASN A 45 8.57 -5.67 11.74
C ASN A 45 9.00 -4.39 12.46
N ASP A 46 8.80 -3.22 11.85
CA ASP A 46 9.16 -1.94 12.44
C ASP A 46 8.03 -1.46 13.36
N PRO A 47 8.36 -0.91 14.56
CA PRO A 47 7.35 -0.36 15.47
C PRO A 47 6.50 0.75 14.86
N ALA A 48 7.00 1.44 13.85
CA ALA A 48 6.28 2.51 13.16
C ALA A 48 5.22 2.00 12.17
N PHE A 49 5.20 0.71 11.87
CA PHE A 49 4.21 0.11 10.97
C PHE A 49 2.81 0.24 11.55
N VAL A 50 1.83 0.57 10.71
CA VAL A 50 0.45 0.79 11.12
C VAL A 50 -0.43 -0.30 10.50
N PRO A 51 -0.66 -1.43 11.21
CA PRO A 51 -1.45 -2.54 10.66
C PRO A 51 -2.88 -2.14 10.27
N GLU A 52 -3.45 -1.17 10.94
CA GLU A 52 -4.82 -0.69 10.70
C GLU A 52 -4.95 0.07 9.38
N LEU A 53 -3.82 0.41 8.75
CA LEU A 53 -3.76 1.10 7.46
C LEU A 53 -3.00 0.29 6.40
N ASP A 54 -2.85 -1.00 6.63
CA ASP A 54 -2.21 -1.93 5.71
C ASP A 54 -3.26 -2.58 4.83
N PHE A 55 -3.48 -2.01 3.64
CA PHE A 55 -4.56 -2.40 2.76
C PHE A 55 -4.09 -3.21 1.56
N VAL A 56 -4.94 -4.14 1.14
CA VAL A 56 -4.82 -4.83 -0.14
C VAL A 56 -6.07 -4.58 -0.97
N MET A 57 -5.91 -4.67 -2.28
CA MET A 57 -6.99 -4.60 -3.24
C MET A 57 -7.07 -5.93 -3.97
N THR A 58 -8.27 -6.49 -4.06
CA THR A 58 -8.50 -7.72 -4.84
C THR A 58 -9.46 -7.45 -5.99
N LEU A 59 -9.25 -8.16 -7.08
CA LEU A 59 -10.16 -8.19 -8.21
C LEU A 59 -10.60 -9.64 -8.40
N ASP A 60 -11.89 -9.90 -8.18
CA ASP A 60 -12.46 -11.24 -8.26
C ASP A 60 -11.67 -12.26 -7.43
N GLY A 61 -11.25 -11.83 -6.22
CA GLY A 61 -10.52 -12.65 -5.28
C GLY A 61 -9.01 -12.70 -5.45
N GLN A 62 -8.48 -12.14 -6.54
CA GLN A 62 -7.04 -12.10 -6.82
C GLN A 62 -6.42 -10.81 -6.28
N LEU A 63 -5.30 -10.90 -5.57
CA LEU A 63 -4.56 -9.72 -5.11
C LEU A 63 -4.00 -8.96 -6.30
N ILE A 64 -4.37 -7.67 -6.41
CA ILE A 64 -3.95 -6.80 -7.50
C ILE A 64 -3.29 -5.51 -7.03
N GLY A 65 -3.37 -5.18 -5.76
CA GLY A 65 -2.80 -3.95 -5.25
C GLY A 65 -2.53 -4.01 -3.76
N GLN A 66 -1.66 -3.13 -3.29
CA GLN A 66 -1.36 -2.99 -1.87
C GLN A 66 -0.95 -1.55 -1.57
N ASN A 67 -1.12 -1.17 -0.30
CA ASN A 67 -0.70 0.12 0.23
C ASN A 67 -0.46 -0.04 1.72
N MET A 68 0.61 0.56 2.25
CA MET A 68 0.91 0.55 3.67
C MET A 68 1.34 1.92 4.15
N PHE A 69 1.28 2.12 5.46
CA PHE A 69 1.63 3.40 6.09
C PHE A 69 2.56 3.17 7.27
N MET A 70 3.40 4.17 7.52
CA MET A 70 4.36 4.18 8.62
C MET A 70 4.20 5.48 9.40
N LYS A 71 4.30 5.39 10.71
CA LYS A 71 4.39 6.58 11.56
C LYS A 71 5.76 7.23 11.38
N ALA A 72 5.77 8.55 11.32
CA ALA A 72 7.01 9.32 11.21
C ALA A 72 6.84 10.65 11.91
N VAL A 73 7.91 11.41 12.01
CA VAL A 73 7.87 12.76 12.57
C VAL A 73 8.66 13.69 11.67
N ILE A 74 8.20 14.93 11.59
CA ILE A 74 8.96 16.01 10.99
C ILE A 74 9.60 16.80 12.12
N ALA A 75 10.92 16.93 12.10
CA ALA A 75 11.64 17.78 13.03
C ALA A 75 11.56 19.21 12.53
N ALA A 76 10.83 20.06 13.25
CA ALA A 76 10.70 21.47 12.91
C ALA A 76 11.92 22.25 13.39
N ASP A 77 12.22 23.39 12.75
CA ASP A 77 13.36 24.23 13.06
C ASP A 77 13.29 24.81 14.49
N ASP A 78 12.10 24.94 15.05
CA ASP A 78 11.88 25.44 16.41
C ASP A 78 11.99 24.33 17.48
N GLY A 79 12.42 23.14 17.11
CA GLY A 79 12.60 22.00 18.03
C GLY A 79 11.36 21.15 18.25
N ARG A 80 10.23 21.49 17.64
CA ARG A 80 9.00 20.67 17.74
C ARG A 80 9.12 19.42 16.87
N SER A 81 8.47 18.35 17.32
CA SER A 81 8.29 17.14 16.50
C SER A 81 6.84 17.06 16.08
N ILE A 82 6.61 17.04 14.77
CA ILE A 82 5.26 17.01 14.19
C ILE A 82 4.97 15.57 13.72
N PRO A 83 4.02 14.85 14.36
CA PRO A 83 3.68 13.50 13.94
C PRO A 83 3.03 13.51 12.55
N ILE A 84 3.46 12.58 11.69
CA ILE A 84 2.91 12.40 10.37
C ILE A 84 2.78 10.91 10.07
N MET A 85 2.07 10.59 8.98
CA MET A 85 2.07 9.27 8.36
C MET A 85 2.75 9.37 7.01
N THR A 86 3.65 8.44 6.74
CA THR A 86 4.24 8.30 5.40
C THR A 86 3.65 7.08 4.71
N MET A 87 3.41 7.21 3.42
CA MET A 87 2.98 6.09 2.60
C MET A 87 4.20 5.28 2.21
N GLY A 88 4.18 3.98 2.51
CA GLY A 88 5.20 3.05 2.06
C GLY A 88 4.98 2.65 0.60
N PRO A 89 5.55 1.54 0.15
CA PRO A 89 5.32 1.11 -1.22
C PRO A 89 3.83 0.97 -1.52
N ILE A 90 3.42 1.50 -2.67
CA ILE A 90 2.07 1.35 -3.18
C ILE A 90 2.17 0.84 -4.62
N CYS A 91 1.39 -0.18 -4.95
CA CYS A 91 1.45 -0.75 -6.29
C CYS A 91 0.12 -1.34 -6.74
N ILE A 92 0.04 -1.54 -8.05
CA ILE A 92 -1.02 -2.26 -8.73
C ILE A 92 -0.33 -3.28 -9.64
N ALA A 93 -0.91 -4.47 -9.77
CA ALA A 93 -0.36 -5.55 -10.59
C ALA A 93 0.01 -5.07 -11.99
N PRO A 94 1.20 -5.44 -12.52
CA PRO A 94 1.69 -4.92 -13.80
C PRO A 94 0.74 -5.15 -14.97
N GLU A 95 0.09 -6.29 -15.01
CA GLU A 95 -0.85 -6.66 -16.09
C GLU A 95 -2.07 -5.75 -16.13
N LEU A 96 -2.34 -5.01 -15.05
CA LEU A 96 -3.49 -4.10 -14.95
C LEU A 96 -3.13 -2.64 -15.18
N LYS A 97 -1.87 -2.32 -15.40
CA LYS A 97 -1.41 -0.95 -15.66
C LYS A 97 -2.05 -0.36 -16.92
N ARG A 98 -2.41 -1.18 -17.88
CA ARG A 98 -3.11 -0.76 -19.11
C ARG A 98 -4.56 -0.34 -18.85
N LYS A 99 -5.16 -0.78 -17.74
CA LYS A 99 -6.50 -0.39 -17.29
C LYS A 99 -6.43 0.72 -16.23
N GLN A 100 -5.39 1.50 -16.30
CA GLN A 100 -4.99 2.48 -15.28
C GLN A 100 -6.11 3.45 -14.89
N ARG A 101 -6.92 3.89 -15.86
CA ARG A 101 -8.00 4.84 -15.60
C ARG A 101 -9.05 4.28 -14.63
N HIS A 102 -9.50 3.06 -14.87
CA HIS A 102 -10.48 2.38 -14.01
C HIS A 102 -9.91 2.13 -12.61
N LEU A 103 -8.65 1.72 -12.54
CA LEU A 103 -7.97 1.45 -11.27
C LEU A 103 -7.65 2.72 -10.50
N ILE A 104 -7.39 3.83 -11.18
CA ILE A 104 -7.21 5.14 -10.55
C ILE A 104 -8.53 5.57 -9.87
N GLU A 105 -9.65 5.37 -10.51
CA GLU A 105 -10.97 5.64 -9.92
C GLU A 105 -11.19 4.78 -8.67
N SER A 106 -10.84 3.51 -8.75
CA SER A 106 -10.89 2.59 -7.61
C SER A 106 -9.93 3.01 -6.51
N SER A 107 -8.75 3.54 -6.84
CA SER A 107 -7.79 4.09 -5.88
C SER A 107 -8.34 5.33 -5.17
N CYS A 108 -9.11 6.15 -5.86
CA CYS A 108 -9.79 7.29 -5.24
C CYS A 108 -10.81 6.82 -4.22
N ILE A 109 -11.56 5.74 -4.51
CA ILE A 109 -12.46 5.08 -3.57
C ILE A 109 -11.65 4.53 -2.39
N TRP A 110 -10.51 3.92 -2.67
CA TRP A 110 -9.58 3.41 -1.67
C TRP A 110 -9.20 4.50 -0.68
N ARG A 111 -8.73 5.64 -1.18
CA ARG A 111 -8.36 6.78 -0.33
C ARG A 111 -9.53 7.29 0.51
N ARG A 112 -10.70 7.42 -0.10
CA ARG A 112 -11.86 8.01 0.59
C ARG A 112 -12.46 7.08 1.64
N LYS A 113 -12.75 5.83 1.26
CA LYS A 113 -13.50 4.92 2.14
C LYS A 113 -12.66 4.29 3.23
N ASN A 114 -11.44 3.87 2.90
CA ASN A 114 -10.66 3.08 3.82
C ASN A 114 -9.63 3.90 4.59
N PHE A 115 -8.92 4.78 3.89
CA PHE A 115 -7.88 5.56 4.52
C PHE A 115 -8.46 6.58 5.51
N TRP A 116 -9.37 7.44 5.06
CA TRP A 116 -9.90 8.50 5.90
C TRP A 116 -10.74 7.98 7.05
N ASP A 117 -11.55 6.94 6.83
CA ASP A 117 -12.37 6.36 7.88
C ASP A 117 -11.51 5.76 9.00
N ARG A 118 -10.45 5.07 8.64
CA ARG A 118 -9.57 4.47 9.63
C ARG A 118 -8.62 5.48 10.26
N PHE A 119 -8.09 6.38 9.47
CA PHE A 119 -7.19 7.43 9.96
C PHE A 119 -7.89 8.34 10.97
N SER A 120 -9.14 8.72 10.71
CA SER A 120 -9.90 9.60 11.60
C SER A 120 -10.27 8.95 12.92
N LYS A 121 -10.26 7.61 13.00
CA LYS A 121 -10.53 6.85 14.22
C LYS A 121 -9.28 6.60 15.08
N MET A 122 -8.13 6.92 14.56
CA MET A 122 -6.86 6.79 15.26
C MET A 122 -6.56 8.06 16.05
#